data_5b77275aa605a09bcad97fdbaf9c3922
#
_entry.id   5b77275aa605a09bcad97fdbaf9c3922
#
_cell.length_a   1.000
_cell.length_b   1.000
_cell.length_c   1.000
_cell.angle_alpha   90.00
_cell.angle_beta   90.00
_cell.angle_gamma   90.00
#
_symmetry.space_group_name_H-M   'P 1'
#
loop_
_entity.id
_entity.type
_entity.pdbx_description
1 polymer ?
#
loop_
_entity_poly.entity_id
_entity_poly.type
_entity_poly.pdbx_seq_one_letter_code
_entity_poly.pdbx_strand_id
1 'polypeptide(L)'
;LGMTADEVEEYICQIAFSGATDFIQKYKDKSTDDQIIGHFGLGFYSAFMVADEVEIDTLSYKEGATPVHWTCDGGTDYELTDGTKTTIGTQITLHLNEDCLEFANEYRAREVIEKYCSFMPTEIYLSKANAEPEYETIDAADKRDTDTVVEEIHEEAKTEEKENENGEKETVEISPAKDKLKILKRPVPLNDTNPLWLKNPNDCTDEEYKE
;
A
#
# COMPACT_ATOMS: atom_id res chain seq x y z
N LEU A 1 -7.98 -8.42 -4.66
CA LEU A 1 -9.03 -9.15 -5.39
C LEU A 1 -10.21 -9.51 -4.49
N GLY A 2 -9.96 -9.76 -3.20
CA GLY A 2 -10.93 -10.29 -2.27
C GLY A 2 -11.31 -11.75 -2.56
N MET A 3 -12.13 -12.33 -1.68
CA MET A 3 -12.56 -13.72 -1.75
C MET A 3 -14.07 -13.82 -1.53
N THR A 4 -14.71 -14.83 -2.11
CA THR A 4 -16.07 -15.27 -1.78
C THR A 4 -16.02 -16.20 -0.57
N ALA A 5 -17.19 -16.57 0.01
CA ALA A 5 -17.26 -17.53 1.11
C ALA A 5 -16.65 -18.88 0.72
N ASP A 6 -16.98 -19.39 -0.45
CA ASP A 6 -16.44 -20.67 -0.96
C ASP A 6 -14.91 -20.59 -1.12
N GLU A 7 -14.35 -19.44 -1.58
CA GLU A 7 -12.91 -19.23 -1.70
C GLU A 7 -12.23 -19.12 -0.33
N VAL A 8 -12.89 -18.57 0.68
CA VAL A 8 -12.36 -18.57 2.06
C VAL A 8 -12.29 -20.00 2.60
N GLU A 9 -13.34 -20.80 2.43
CA GLU A 9 -13.32 -22.21 2.83
C GLU A 9 -12.24 -23.00 2.09
N GLU A 10 -12.06 -22.77 0.80
CA GLU A 10 -11.09 -23.48 -0.02
C GLU A 10 -9.64 -23.08 0.27
N TYR A 11 -9.34 -21.76 0.36
CA TYR A 11 -7.96 -21.25 0.43
C TYR A 11 -7.47 -20.98 1.87
N ILE A 12 -8.40 -20.73 2.79
CA ILE A 12 -8.05 -20.41 4.19
C ILE A 12 -8.27 -21.61 5.10
N CYS A 13 -9.36 -22.36 4.93
CA CYS A 13 -9.69 -23.45 5.86
C CYS A 13 -9.03 -24.79 5.48
N GLN A 14 -8.47 -24.93 4.26
CA GLN A 14 -7.79 -26.13 3.83
C GLN A 14 -6.27 -25.98 3.92
N ILE A 15 -5.64 -26.72 4.82
CA ILE A 15 -4.19 -26.70 5.03
C ILE A 15 -3.46 -27.17 3.75
N ALA A 16 -2.42 -26.45 3.36
CA ALA A 16 -1.58 -26.74 2.20
C ALA A 16 -2.33 -26.67 0.85
N PHE A 17 -3.49 -26.03 0.79
CA PHE A 17 -4.18 -25.71 -0.45
C PHE A 17 -3.77 -24.30 -0.92
N SER A 18 -3.45 -24.15 -2.19
CA SER A 18 -3.06 -22.84 -2.76
C SER A 18 -3.71 -22.65 -4.12
N GLY A 19 -4.39 -21.51 -4.29
CA GLY A 19 -4.91 -21.06 -5.58
C GLY A 19 -3.83 -20.57 -6.56
N ALA A 20 -2.55 -20.63 -6.20
CA ALA A 20 -1.45 -20.16 -7.03
C ALA A 20 -1.43 -20.84 -8.41
N THR A 21 -1.65 -22.14 -8.48
CA THR A 21 -1.66 -22.89 -9.74
C THR A 21 -2.77 -22.43 -10.67
N ASP A 22 -3.96 -22.25 -10.15
CA ASP A 22 -5.13 -21.78 -10.93
C ASP A 22 -4.94 -20.33 -11.36
N PHE A 23 -4.35 -19.50 -10.49
CA PHE A 23 -4.00 -18.13 -10.81
C PHE A 23 -2.97 -18.06 -11.93
N ILE A 24 -1.90 -18.84 -11.87
CA ILE A 24 -0.87 -18.93 -12.93
C ILE A 24 -1.51 -19.35 -14.24
N GLN A 25 -2.35 -20.38 -14.25
CA GLN A 25 -3.01 -20.84 -15.48
C GLN A 25 -3.92 -19.77 -16.10
N LYS A 26 -4.68 -19.05 -15.26
CA LYS A 26 -5.61 -18.01 -15.71
C LYS A 26 -4.91 -16.75 -16.23
N TYR A 27 -3.72 -16.42 -15.71
CA TYR A 27 -2.99 -15.20 -16.01
C TYR A 27 -1.62 -15.46 -16.65
N LYS A 28 -1.40 -16.63 -17.21
CA LYS A 28 -0.13 -17.11 -17.80
C LYS A 28 0.50 -16.15 -18.82
N ASP A 29 -0.33 -15.37 -19.51
CA ASP A 29 0.13 -14.40 -20.51
C ASP A 29 0.48 -13.02 -19.91
N LYS A 30 0.20 -12.79 -18.60
CA LYS A 30 0.33 -11.49 -17.95
C LYS A 30 1.21 -11.48 -16.70
N SER A 31 1.54 -12.64 -16.15
CA SER A 31 2.39 -12.77 -14.97
C SER A 31 3.52 -13.76 -15.22
N THR A 32 4.72 -13.42 -14.76
CA THR A 32 5.81 -14.38 -14.65
C THR A 32 5.61 -15.20 -13.37
N ASP A 33 5.99 -16.48 -13.38
CA ASP A 33 5.90 -17.38 -12.20
C ASP A 33 6.60 -16.78 -10.96
N ASP A 34 7.61 -15.93 -11.18
CA ASP A 34 8.39 -15.25 -10.13
C ASP A 34 7.61 -14.17 -9.36
N GLN A 35 6.43 -13.75 -9.84
CA GLN A 35 5.60 -12.74 -9.17
C GLN A 35 4.66 -13.31 -8.11
N ILE A 36 4.55 -14.63 -8.02
CA ILE A 36 3.71 -15.30 -7.02
C ILE A 36 4.56 -15.72 -5.84
N ILE A 37 4.31 -15.09 -4.69
CA ILE A 37 5.08 -15.31 -3.46
C ILE A 37 4.63 -16.58 -2.74
N GLY A 38 3.33 -16.88 -2.75
CA GLY A 38 2.75 -18.01 -2.02
C GLY A 38 2.45 -19.21 -2.92
N HIS A 39 3.18 -20.32 -2.73
CA HIS A 39 3.00 -21.54 -3.52
C HIS A 39 2.39 -22.72 -2.74
N PHE A 40 2.52 -22.71 -1.41
CA PHE A 40 2.27 -23.92 -0.60
C PHE A 40 1.01 -23.85 0.26
N GLY A 41 0.31 -22.70 0.31
CA GLY A 41 -0.89 -22.54 1.14
C GLY A 41 -0.65 -22.66 2.65
N LEU A 42 0.59 -22.46 3.12
CA LEU A 42 0.97 -22.60 4.53
C LEU A 42 1.30 -21.28 5.21
N GLY A 43 1.63 -20.23 4.44
CA GLY A 43 2.10 -18.95 4.98
C GLY A 43 1.09 -18.26 5.89
N PHE A 44 -0.19 -18.37 5.57
CA PHE A 44 -1.25 -17.75 6.36
C PHE A 44 -1.28 -18.27 7.82
N TYR A 45 -1.05 -19.56 8.02
CA TYR A 45 -1.11 -20.16 9.36
C TYR A 45 -0.01 -19.69 10.32
N SER A 46 1.05 -19.04 9.80
CA SER A 46 2.06 -18.40 10.64
C SER A 46 1.49 -17.23 11.46
N ALA A 47 0.33 -16.68 11.10
CA ALA A 47 -0.38 -15.67 11.86
C ALA A 47 -0.68 -16.13 13.30
N PHE A 48 -1.02 -17.41 13.48
CA PHE A 48 -1.31 -17.99 14.81
C PHE A 48 -0.06 -18.21 15.69
N MET A 49 1.13 -17.95 15.16
CA MET A 49 2.34 -17.92 16.00
C MET A 49 2.44 -16.63 16.81
N VAL A 50 1.75 -15.58 16.39
CA VAL A 50 1.82 -14.24 16.99
C VAL A 50 0.46 -13.72 17.47
N ALA A 51 -0.63 -14.37 17.10
CA ALA A 51 -1.99 -13.96 17.41
C ALA A 51 -2.78 -15.06 18.13
N ASP A 52 -3.58 -14.67 19.11
CA ASP A 52 -4.55 -15.54 19.79
C ASP A 52 -5.83 -15.71 18.97
N GLU A 53 -6.13 -14.72 18.09
CA GLU A 53 -7.27 -14.74 17.20
C GLU A 53 -6.92 -14.03 15.89
N VAL A 54 -7.45 -14.55 14.80
CA VAL A 54 -7.30 -13.97 13.45
C VAL A 54 -8.66 -13.77 12.83
N GLU A 55 -8.93 -12.56 12.34
CA GLU A 55 -10.14 -12.22 11.60
C GLU A 55 -9.80 -11.91 10.15
N ILE A 56 -10.70 -12.27 9.24
CA ILE A 56 -10.64 -11.92 7.82
C ILE A 56 -11.96 -11.28 7.41
N ASP A 57 -11.90 -10.03 6.95
CA ASP A 57 -13.01 -9.35 6.28
C ASP A 57 -12.69 -9.23 4.80
N THR A 58 -13.51 -9.82 3.93
CA THR A 58 -13.22 -9.86 2.51
C THR A 58 -14.44 -9.62 1.65
N LEU A 59 -14.24 -8.96 0.50
CA LEU A 59 -15.24 -8.78 -0.54
C LEU A 59 -14.60 -9.05 -1.89
N SER A 60 -15.11 -10.07 -2.57
CA SER A 60 -14.61 -10.47 -3.89
C SER A 60 -14.93 -9.44 -4.97
N TYR A 61 -14.05 -9.32 -5.97
CA TYR A 61 -14.29 -8.53 -7.18
C TYR A 61 -15.35 -9.12 -8.11
N LYS A 62 -15.79 -10.35 -7.86
CA LYS A 62 -16.79 -11.04 -8.69
C LYS A 62 -18.14 -10.33 -8.58
N GLU A 63 -18.81 -10.18 -9.71
CA GLU A 63 -20.13 -9.55 -9.75
C GLU A 63 -21.14 -10.32 -8.89
N GLY A 64 -21.87 -9.60 -8.04
CA GLY A 64 -22.86 -10.18 -7.13
C GLY A 64 -22.27 -10.84 -5.89
N ALA A 65 -20.94 -10.74 -5.65
CA ALA A 65 -20.33 -11.25 -4.43
C ALA A 65 -20.82 -10.48 -3.20
N THR A 66 -21.06 -11.20 -2.12
CA THR A 66 -21.37 -10.64 -0.80
C THR A 66 -20.10 -10.58 0.07
N PRO A 67 -19.99 -9.59 0.98
CA PRO A 67 -18.86 -9.53 1.90
C PRO A 67 -18.93 -10.69 2.91
N VAL A 68 -17.77 -11.17 3.30
CA VAL A 68 -17.61 -12.33 4.20
C VAL A 68 -16.72 -11.94 5.37
N HIS A 69 -17.10 -12.38 6.55
CA HIS A 69 -16.32 -12.31 7.76
C HIS A 69 -16.00 -13.71 8.26
N TRP A 70 -14.71 -13.96 8.52
CA TRP A 70 -14.19 -15.23 9.04
C TRP A 70 -13.34 -14.95 10.27
N THR A 71 -13.45 -15.81 11.30
CA THR A 71 -12.65 -15.71 12.50
C THR A 71 -12.24 -17.11 13.00
N CYS A 72 -11.04 -17.20 13.60
CA CYS A 72 -10.49 -18.41 14.20
C CYS A 72 -9.48 -18.06 15.29
N ASP A 73 -9.50 -18.85 16.38
CA ASP A 73 -8.58 -18.75 17.51
C ASP A 73 -7.33 -19.68 17.39
N GLY A 74 -7.11 -20.24 16.19
CA GLY A 74 -6.02 -21.20 15.96
C GLY A 74 -6.37 -22.63 16.33
N GLY A 75 -7.59 -22.89 16.80
CA GLY A 75 -8.15 -24.21 17.02
C GLY A 75 -8.58 -24.93 15.75
N THR A 76 -9.42 -25.95 15.91
CA THR A 76 -9.99 -26.72 14.78
C THR A 76 -11.25 -26.08 14.21
N ASP A 77 -11.85 -25.18 14.97
CA ASP A 77 -13.13 -24.58 14.63
C ASP A 77 -12.91 -23.14 14.14
N TYR A 78 -13.71 -22.72 13.18
CA TYR A 78 -13.78 -21.36 12.69
C TYR A 78 -15.22 -20.91 12.56
N GLU A 79 -15.44 -19.62 12.56
CA GLU A 79 -16.75 -19.02 12.29
C GLU A 79 -16.69 -18.31 10.94
N LEU A 80 -17.71 -18.51 10.10
CA LEU A 80 -17.88 -17.87 8.80
C LEU A 80 -19.28 -17.24 8.76
N THR A 81 -19.33 -15.92 8.63
CA THR A 81 -20.57 -15.13 8.67
C THR A 81 -20.60 -14.09 7.55
N ASP A 82 -21.72 -13.43 7.39
CA ASP A 82 -21.84 -12.27 6.50
C ASP A 82 -20.98 -11.12 7.03
N GLY A 83 -20.14 -10.57 6.16
CA GLY A 83 -19.28 -9.43 6.46
C GLY A 83 -19.96 -8.07 6.23
N THR A 84 -19.26 -7.01 6.61
CA THR A 84 -19.71 -5.61 6.43
C THR A 84 -18.85 -4.81 5.47
N LYS A 85 -17.82 -5.43 4.88
CA LYS A 85 -16.87 -4.76 4.01
C LYS A 85 -17.55 -4.25 2.73
N THR A 86 -17.33 -2.97 2.41
CA THR A 86 -17.96 -2.32 1.24
C THR A 86 -17.01 -2.14 0.06
N THR A 87 -15.71 -2.33 0.28
CA THR A 87 -14.67 -2.18 -0.75
C THR A 87 -14.08 -3.54 -1.11
N ILE A 88 -13.82 -3.76 -2.40
CA ILE A 88 -13.16 -4.97 -2.88
C ILE A 88 -11.78 -5.14 -2.23
N GLY A 89 -11.47 -6.35 -1.81
CA GLY A 89 -10.20 -6.70 -1.20
C GLY A 89 -10.35 -7.49 0.10
N THR A 90 -9.23 -7.78 0.74
CA THR A 90 -9.17 -8.55 1.98
C THR A 90 -8.47 -7.75 3.06
N GLN A 91 -9.04 -7.72 4.23
CA GLN A 91 -8.45 -7.21 5.47
C GLN A 91 -8.22 -8.40 6.39
N ILE A 92 -7.03 -8.49 6.96
CA ILE A 92 -6.67 -9.50 7.96
C ILE A 92 -6.33 -8.77 9.25
N THR A 93 -7.02 -9.08 10.32
CA THR A 93 -6.80 -8.52 11.65
C THR A 93 -6.18 -9.59 12.53
N LEU A 94 -5.03 -9.29 13.13
CA LEU A 94 -4.32 -10.15 14.07
C LEU A 94 -4.49 -9.60 15.48
N HIS A 95 -5.17 -10.33 16.35
CA HIS A 95 -5.23 -10.03 17.78
C HIS A 95 -4.00 -10.65 18.45
N LEU A 96 -2.95 -9.83 18.59
CA LEU A 96 -1.65 -10.31 19.06
C LEU A 96 -1.72 -10.88 20.46
N ASN A 97 -1.04 -12.01 20.67
CA ASN A 97 -0.84 -12.57 22.01
C ASN A 97 0.10 -11.69 22.86
N GLU A 98 0.10 -11.92 24.19
CA GLU A 98 0.86 -11.08 25.13
C GLU A 98 2.38 -11.08 24.84
N ASP A 99 2.94 -12.17 24.35
CA ASP A 99 4.38 -12.30 24.06
C ASP A 99 4.78 -11.57 22.77
N CYS A 100 3.82 -11.21 21.92
CA CYS A 100 4.04 -10.62 20.60
C CYS A 100 3.58 -9.15 20.48
N LEU A 101 3.19 -8.51 21.58
CA LEU A 101 2.73 -7.11 21.59
C LEU A 101 3.78 -6.11 21.05
N GLU A 102 5.04 -6.48 21.02
CA GLU A 102 6.09 -5.66 20.41
C GLU A 102 5.80 -5.35 18.93
N PHE A 103 5.13 -6.24 18.21
CA PHE A 103 4.79 -6.05 16.79
C PHE A 103 3.61 -5.08 16.57
N ALA A 104 2.87 -4.71 17.60
CA ALA A 104 1.90 -3.61 17.54
C ALA A 104 2.57 -2.23 17.50
N ASN A 105 3.89 -2.16 17.71
CA ASN A 105 4.66 -0.93 17.62
C ASN A 105 5.06 -0.65 16.16
N GLU A 106 4.79 0.57 15.67
CA GLU A 106 5.09 0.98 14.29
C GLU A 106 6.59 0.82 13.94
N TYR A 107 7.49 1.20 14.86
CA TYR A 107 8.94 1.10 14.61
C TYR A 107 9.38 -0.36 14.47
N ARG A 108 8.83 -1.23 15.31
CA ARG A 108 9.14 -2.66 15.25
C ARG A 108 8.57 -3.31 13.99
N ALA A 109 7.32 -2.99 13.63
CA ALA A 109 6.71 -3.47 12.39
C ALA A 109 7.50 -2.99 11.17
N ARG A 110 7.92 -1.73 11.13
CA ARG A 110 8.77 -1.15 10.08
C ARG A 110 10.10 -1.89 9.95
N GLU A 111 10.81 -2.09 11.06
CA GLU A 111 12.09 -2.81 11.09
C GLU A 111 11.96 -4.22 10.50
N VAL A 112 10.89 -4.95 10.85
CA VAL A 112 10.63 -6.30 10.31
C VAL A 112 10.35 -6.25 8.81
N ILE A 113 9.50 -5.31 8.35
CA ILE A 113 9.18 -5.16 6.93
C ILE A 113 10.44 -4.79 6.14
N GLU A 114 11.23 -3.82 6.59
CA GLU A 114 12.47 -3.41 5.94
C GLU A 114 13.49 -4.55 5.90
N LYS A 115 13.59 -5.36 6.95
CA LYS A 115 14.53 -6.47 7.01
C LYS A 115 14.20 -7.64 6.08
N TYR A 116 12.91 -7.97 5.94
CA TYR A 116 12.49 -9.19 5.28
C TYR A 116 11.72 -8.97 3.96
N CYS A 117 11.22 -7.76 3.74
CA CYS A 117 10.33 -7.44 2.63
C CYS A 117 10.82 -6.30 1.74
N SER A 118 12.07 -5.80 1.94
CA SER A 118 12.60 -4.63 1.20
C SER A 118 12.50 -4.73 -0.31
N PHE A 119 12.52 -5.93 -0.86
CA PHE A 119 12.54 -6.16 -2.31
C PHE A 119 11.38 -7.04 -2.79
N MET A 120 10.28 -7.00 -2.05
CA MET A 120 9.06 -7.69 -2.50
C MET A 120 8.50 -7.04 -3.77
N PRO A 121 7.96 -7.82 -4.71
CA PRO A 121 7.47 -7.30 -5.99
C PRO A 121 6.15 -6.52 -5.87
N THR A 122 5.57 -6.45 -4.67
CA THR A 122 4.33 -5.74 -4.36
C THR A 122 4.61 -4.64 -3.35
N GLU A 123 4.08 -3.44 -3.59
CA GLU A 123 4.21 -2.30 -2.68
C GLU A 123 3.61 -2.60 -1.30
N ILE A 124 4.38 -2.27 -0.26
CA ILE A 124 3.99 -2.45 1.14
C ILE A 124 3.95 -1.09 1.81
N TYR A 125 2.81 -0.76 2.40
CA TYR A 125 2.58 0.48 3.12
C TYR A 125 2.35 0.20 4.59
N LEU A 126 2.81 1.10 5.46
CA LEU A 126 2.58 1.02 6.90
C LEU A 126 1.96 2.33 7.40
N SER A 127 0.87 2.22 8.13
CA SER A 127 0.21 3.36 8.76
C SER A 127 -0.39 2.96 10.09
N LYS A 128 -0.57 3.94 10.98
CA LYS A 128 -1.34 3.76 12.22
C LYS A 128 -2.82 3.94 11.93
N ALA A 129 -3.67 3.05 12.44
CA ALA A 129 -5.12 3.14 12.26
C ALA A 129 -5.72 4.46 12.80
N ASN A 130 -5.12 5.01 13.88
CA ASN A 130 -5.58 6.24 14.55
C ASN A 130 -4.66 7.44 14.29
N ALA A 131 -3.85 7.42 13.21
CA ALA A 131 -3.02 8.57 12.86
C ALA A 131 -3.89 9.74 12.39
N GLU A 132 -3.54 10.94 12.82
CA GLU A 132 -4.12 12.15 12.23
C GLU A 132 -3.70 12.26 10.76
N PRO A 133 -4.58 12.76 9.87
CA PRO A 133 -4.25 12.96 8.48
C PRO A 133 -3.07 13.93 8.33
N GLU A 134 -2.04 13.53 7.62
CA GLU A 134 -0.95 14.41 7.21
C GLU A 134 -1.26 15.01 5.84
N TYR A 135 -0.80 16.24 5.62
CA TYR A 135 -1.04 16.96 4.38
C TYR A 135 0.27 17.38 3.75
N GLU A 136 0.30 17.44 2.44
CA GLU A 136 1.39 18.00 1.65
C GLU A 136 0.87 19.00 0.63
N THR A 137 1.71 19.96 0.25
CA THR A 137 1.37 20.95 -0.78
C THR A 137 2.16 20.63 -2.03
N ILE A 138 1.46 20.48 -3.15
CA ILE A 138 2.03 20.19 -4.47
C ILE A 138 1.66 21.30 -5.44
N ASP A 139 2.40 21.42 -6.54
CA ASP A 139 1.97 22.27 -7.67
C ASP A 139 0.73 21.62 -8.33
N ALA A 140 -0.22 22.43 -8.78
CA ALA A 140 -1.47 21.93 -9.37
C ALA A 140 -1.24 21.05 -10.61
N ALA A 141 -0.11 21.25 -11.31
CA ALA A 141 0.31 20.44 -12.45
C ALA A 141 0.72 18.99 -12.05
N ASP A 142 1.12 18.77 -10.78
CA ASP A 142 1.58 17.47 -10.27
C ASP A 142 0.45 16.64 -9.67
N LYS A 143 -0.80 17.09 -9.81
CA LYS A 143 -1.99 16.39 -9.34
C LYS A 143 -2.14 15.04 -10.03
N ARG A 144 -2.39 13.98 -9.24
CA ARG A 144 -2.74 12.64 -9.70
C ARG A 144 -4.23 12.37 -9.50
N ASP A 145 -4.79 11.47 -10.28
CA ASP A 145 -6.22 11.08 -10.16
C ASP A 145 -6.55 10.47 -8.78
N THR A 146 -5.53 9.92 -8.11
CA THR A 146 -5.65 9.32 -6.77
C THR A 146 -5.56 10.32 -5.63
N ASP A 147 -5.20 11.58 -5.89
CA ASP A 147 -4.99 12.58 -4.85
C ASP A 147 -6.32 13.10 -4.29
N THR A 148 -6.41 13.13 -2.98
CA THR A 148 -7.52 13.77 -2.28
C THR A 148 -7.15 15.23 -2.00
N VAL A 149 -7.73 16.16 -2.78
CA VAL A 149 -7.53 17.60 -2.62
C VAL A 149 -8.36 18.08 -1.44
N VAL A 150 -7.72 18.77 -0.50
CA VAL A 150 -8.34 19.36 0.69
C VAL A 150 -8.53 20.87 0.52
N GLU A 151 -7.57 21.55 -0.13
CA GLU A 151 -7.57 22.98 -0.30
C GLU A 151 -6.85 23.35 -1.59
N GLU A 152 -7.37 24.36 -2.31
CA GLU A 152 -6.72 24.98 -3.45
C GLU A 152 -6.07 26.28 -3.00
N ILE A 153 -4.78 26.47 -3.29
CA ILE A 153 -3.99 27.62 -2.86
C ILE A 153 -3.54 28.35 -4.12
N HIS A 154 -3.97 29.60 -4.25
CA HIS A 154 -3.52 30.48 -5.31
C HIS A 154 -2.43 31.42 -4.79
N GLU A 155 -1.20 31.27 -5.26
CA GLU A 155 -0.09 32.19 -4.97
C GLU A 155 -0.03 33.28 -6.09
N GLU A 156 -0.26 34.53 -5.70
CA GLU A 156 -0.12 35.64 -6.61
C GLU A 156 1.35 35.85 -7.05
N ALA A 157 1.53 36.34 -8.26
CA ALA A 157 2.86 36.70 -8.78
C ALA A 157 3.57 37.68 -7.83
N LYS A 158 4.80 37.38 -7.49
CA LYS A 158 5.66 38.28 -6.71
C LYS A 158 6.35 39.25 -7.69
N THR A 159 6.10 40.54 -7.52
CA THR A 159 6.74 41.59 -8.28
C THR A 159 7.61 42.46 -7.38
N GLU A 160 8.74 42.91 -7.88
CA GLU A 160 9.62 43.86 -7.21
C GLU A 160 9.82 45.07 -8.09
N GLU A 161 9.74 46.26 -7.49
CA GLU A 161 10.09 47.49 -8.19
C GLU A 161 11.60 47.67 -8.21
N LYS A 162 12.21 47.68 -9.41
CA LYS A 162 13.62 48.02 -9.61
C LYS A 162 13.73 49.33 -10.36
N GLU A 163 14.60 50.20 -9.89
CA GLU A 163 14.97 51.41 -10.64
C GLU A 163 15.95 50.99 -11.76
N ASN A 164 15.58 51.37 -13.02
CA ASN A 164 16.48 51.21 -14.15
C ASN A 164 17.54 52.34 -14.19
N GLU A 165 18.54 52.20 -15.06
CA GLU A 165 19.66 53.18 -15.19
C GLU A 165 19.17 54.60 -15.52
N ASN A 166 17.94 54.80 -15.92
CA ASN A 166 17.33 56.10 -16.26
C ASN A 166 16.51 56.69 -15.10
N GLY A 167 16.44 56.01 -13.92
CA GLY A 167 15.70 56.48 -12.75
C GLY A 167 14.19 56.23 -12.81
N GLU A 168 13.75 55.40 -13.76
CA GLU A 168 12.36 54.97 -13.86
C GLU A 168 12.14 53.65 -13.10
N LYS A 169 11.02 53.59 -12.37
CA LYS A 169 10.63 52.35 -11.65
C LYS A 169 10.00 51.37 -12.64
N GLU A 170 10.61 50.22 -12.76
CA GLU A 170 10.11 49.10 -13.55
C GLU A 170 9.72 47.96 -12.60
N THR A 171 8.48 47.47 -12.76
CA THR A 171 8.01 46.32 -11.99
C THR A 171 8.51 45.06 -12.66
N VAL A 172 9.44 44.34 -12.00
CA VAL A 172 9.98 43.07 -12.49
C VAL A 172 9.27 41.93 -11.76
N GLU A 173 8.73 41.02 -12.52
CA GLU A 173 8.14 39.81 -12.00
C GLU A 173 9.26 38.84 -11.53
N ILE A 174 9.33 38.55 -10.20
CA ILE A 174 10.32 37.68 -9.63
C ILE A 174 9.84 36.23 -9.65
N SER A 175 8.55 36.01 -9.46
CA SER A 175 7.93 34.69 -9.46
C SER A 175 6.55 34.77 -10.09
N PRO A 176 6.25 33.93 -11.08
CA PRO A 176 4.93 33.87 -11.67
C PRO A 176 3.88 33.38 -10.66
N ALA A 177 2.64 33.78 -10.89
CA ALA A 177 1.52 33.20 -10.15
C ALA A 177 1.52 31.67 -10.30
N LYS A 178 1.32 30.97 -9.19
CA LYS A 178 1.27 29.50 -9.17
C LYS A 178 0.06 29.02 -8.41
N ASP A 179 -0.60 28.06 -9.01
CA ASP A 179 -1.67 27.31 -8.34
C ASP A 179 -1.09 26.08 -7.65
N LYS A 180 -1.31 25.97 -6.35
CA LYS A 180 -0.90 24.86 -5.52
C LYS A 180 -2.11 24.16 -4.94
N LEU A 181 -1.97 22.90 -4.66
CA LEU A 181 -2.99 22.07 -4.02
C LEU A 181 -2.46 21.53 -2.71
N LYS A 182 -3.23 21.69 -1.65
CA LYS A 182 -3.02 20.95 -0.42
C LYS A 182 -3.77 19.65 -0.53
N ILE A 183 -3.04 18.58 -0.55
CA ILE A 183 -3.57 17.21 -0.67
C ILE A 183 -3.32 16.41 0.60
N LEU A 184 -4.08 15.35 0.78
CA LEU A 184 -3.72 14.32 1.75
C LEU A 184 -2.36 13.74 1.34
N LYS A 185 -1.42 13.68 2.28
CA LYS A 185 -0.05 13.19 2.01
C LYS A 185 -0.09 11.82 1.36
N ARG A 186 0.60 11.69 0.24
CA ARG A 186 0.67 10.45 -0.51
C ARG A 186 1.37 9.37 0.32
N PRO A 187 0.82 8.15 0.39
CA PRO A 187 1.52 7.05 1.04
C PRO A 187 2.79 6.72 0.26
N VAL A 188 3.87 6.43 0.99
CA VAL A 188 5.15 6.01 0.41
C VAL A 188 5.36 4.54 0.74
N PRO A 189 5.64 3.68 -0.25
CA PRO A 189 5.93 2.28 0.01
C PRO A 189 7.23 2.13 0.79
N LEU A 190 7.30 1.13 1.66
CA LEU A 190 8.47 0.81 2.48
C LEU A 190 9.52 -0.02 1.73
N ASN A 191 9.13 -0.63 0.63
CA ASN A 191 9.95 -1.54 -0.15
C ASN A 191 10.19 -1.00 -1.56
N ASP A 192 11.26 -1.49 -2.18
CA ASP A 192 11.57 -1.24 -3.59
C ASP A 192 11.08 -2.43 -4.44
N THR A 193 10.08 -2.17 -5.29
CA THR A 193 9.51 -3.18 -6.19
C THR A 193 10.31 -3.37 -7.48
N ASN A 194 11.30 -2.51 -7.74
CA ASN A 194 12.14 -2.56 -8.93
C ASN A 194 13.63 -2.38 -8.59
N PRO A 195 14.20 -3.27 -7.77
CA PRO A 195 15.57 -3.16 -7.32
C PRO A 195 16.57 -3.22 -8.48
N LEU A 196 17.77 -2.71 -8.25
CA LEU A 196 18.80 -2.51 -9.25
C LEU A 196 19.11 -3.77 -10.08
N TRP A 197 19.13 -4.95 -9.45
CA TRP A 197 19.42 -6.21 -10.15
C TRP A 197 18.33 -6.69 -11.12
N LEU A 198 17.13 -6.11 -11.07
CA LEU A 198 16.06 -6.36 -12.05
C LEU A 198 16.13 -5.39 -13.24
N LYS A 199 16.89 -4.31 -13.13
CA LYS A 199 17.05 -3.31 -14.20
C LYS A 199 18.07 -3.78 -15.22
N ASN A 200 17.89 -3.32 -16.47
CA ASN A 200 18.94 -3.52 -17.47
C ASN A 200 20.17 -2.67 -17.06
N PRO A 201 21.39 -3.23 -17.04
CA PRO A 201 22.61 -2.49 -16.66
C PRO A 201 22.84 -1.19 -17.44
N ASN A 202 22.33 -1.09 -18.67
CA ASN A 202 22.44 0.13 -19.48
C ASN A 202 21.50 1.25 -19.04
N ASP A 203 20.48 0.92 -18.25
CA ASP A 203 19.48 1.88 -17.75
C ASP A 203 19.78 2.31 -16.30
N CYS A 204 20.85 1.76 -15.71
CA CYS A 204 21.30 2.10 -14.37
C CYS A 204 22.29 3.26 -14.39
N THR A 205 22.15 4.18 -13.44
CA THR A 205 23.07 5.30 -13.26
C THR A 205 24.20 4.96 -12.29
N ASP A 206 25.33 5.68 -12.39
CA ASP A 206 26.44 5.53 -11.44
C ASP A 206 26.06 5.90 -9.98
N GLU A 207 25.00 6.66 -9.81
CA GLU A 207 24.47 7.06 -8.49
C GLU A 207 23.71 5.91 -7.85
N GLU A 208 22.88 5.21 -8.62
CA GLU A 208 22.12 4.03 -8.16
C GLU A 208 23.04 2.85 -7.76
N TYR A 209 24.29 2.79 -8.30
CA TYR A 209 25.27 1.78 -7.89
C TYR A 209 26.03 2.11 -6.60
N LYS A 210 25.83 3.33 -6.04
CA LYS A 210 26.52 3.79 -4.82
C LYS A 210 25.63 3.78 -3.58
N GLU A 211 24.33 3.66 -3.74
CA GLU A 211 23.36 3.44 -2.67
C GLU A 211 23.32 1.95 -2.25
#